data_ee0c7176bb070d12eb1304314217ebd8
#
_entry.id   ee0c7176bb070d12eb1304314217ebd8
#
_cell.length_a   1.000
_cell.length_b   1.000
_cell.length_c   1.000
_cell.angle_alpha   90.00
_cell.angle_beta   90.00
_cell.angle_gamma   90.00
#
_symmetry.space_group_name_H-M   'P 1'
#
loop_
_entity.id
_entity.type
_entity.pdbx_description
1 polymer ?
#
loop_
_entity_poly.entity_id
_entity_poly.type
_entity_poly.pdbx_seq_one_letter_code
_entity_poly.pdbx_strand_id
1 'polypeptide(L)'
;MSKELEKTYNPKDLEDRLYEKWEANKYFHAEVDRSKKPFTIVMPPPNITGQLHMGHALDNTMQDILIRYKRMQGYSALWQPGTDHAAIATEVKVINKLKEQGIQKSDLTREEFLKHAWDWKEEYGGRIVKQLKKLGSSADWERERFTMDEGCSEAVKEVFIRLYEKGYIYKGSRIINWCPVCKTSISDAEVEHVEQAGHFWHIKYPIVGEEGRFVEIATTRPETMLGDAAVAVNPKDERYQDIIGKTLLLPIVNKEIPVIADEYVDKEFGTGCVKITPAHDPNDFEVGKRHNLPEINIMNDDATINENGGIYAGMDRYEARKAIVKKLDEMGLLVKVTDHVHNVGTHDRCKATVEPLIKPQWFVKMDELAKPAIESLESGRLKFVPESFGKTYMHWLEGIRDWCISRQLWWGHRIPAYYCEECGEMVVAKEMPEKCPKCGCTHMKQDEDTLDTWFSSALWPFSTLGWPNKTEELDYFYPTDVLVTGYDIIFFWVIRMVFSALEQTGKEPFHTVLIHGLVRDSQGRKMSKSLGNGIDPLEVIDKYGAD
;
A
#
# COMPACT_ATOMS: atom_id res chain seq x y z
N MET A 1 -16.70 -45.29 39.26
CA MET A 1 -15.33 -45.62 38.83
C MET A 1 -14.68 -44.28 38.49
N SER A 2 -13.66 -43.89 39.28
CA SER A 2 -12.84 -42.73 38.93
C SER A 2 -12.07 -43.08 37.65
N LYS A 3 -12.30 -42.35 36.55
CA LYS A 3 -11.45 -42.46 35.35
C LYS A 3 -10.07 -41.93 35.78
N GLU A 4 -9.07 -42.82 35.85
CA GLU A 4 -7.70 -42.36 35.91
C GLU A 4 -7.40 -41.49 34.69
N LEU A 5 -6.87 -40.31 34.94
CA LEU A 5 -6.40 -39.44 33.84
C LEU A 5 -5.14 -40.02 33.22
N GLU A 6 -5.01 -39.92 31.90
CA GLU A 6 -3.77 -40.28 31.22
C GLU A 6 -2.60 -39.44 31.75
N LYS A 7 -1.40 -40.03 31.77
CA LYS A 7 -0.19 -39.35 32.29
C LYS A 7 0.26 -38.18 31.42
N THR A 8 -0.13 -38.17 30.16
CA THR A 8 0.20 -37.16 29.18
C THR A 8 -1.08 -36.61 28.53
N TYR A 9 -1.13 -35.32 28.27
CA TYR A 9 -2.21 -34.72 27.55
C TYR A 9 -2.27 -35.25 26.10
N ASN A 10 -3.46 -35.71 25.70
CA ASN A 10 -3.74 -36.12 24.33
C ASN A 10 -4.81 -35.18 23.72
N PRO A 11 -4.42 -34.29 22.80
CA PRO A 11 -5.34 -33.31 22.21
C PRO A 11 -6.39 -33.94 21.28
N LYS A 12 -6.10 -35.15 20.75
CA LYS A 12 -6.94 -35.81 19.74
C LYS A 12 -8.35 -36.01 20.27
N ASP A 13 -9.31 -35.65 19.46
CA ASP A 13 -10.76 -35.76 19.74
C ASP A 13 -11.27 -34.89 20.90
N LEU A 14 -10.38 -34.40 21.78
CA LEU A 14 -10.77 -33.58 22.90
C LEU A 14 -10.96 -32.12 22.50
N GLU A 15 -9.97 -31.54 21.84
CA GLU A 15 -9.99 -30.12 21.45
C GLU A 15 -11.13 -29.81 20.50
N ASP A 16 -11.32 -30.60 19.44
CA ASP A 16 -12.41 -30.44 18.49
C ASP A 16 -13.77 -30.53 19.16
N ARG A 17 -13.99 -31.56 19.97
CA ARG A 17 -15.25 -31.76 20.70
C ARG A 17 -15.57 -30.61 21.66
N LEU A 18 -14.54 -30.07 22.33
CA LEU A 18 -14.73 -28.94 23.24
C LEU A 18 -15.07 -27.67 22.46
N TYR A 19 -14.36 -27.42 21.36
CA TYR A 19 -14.59 -26.24 20.54
C TYR A 19 -15.99 -26.27 19.89
N GLU A 20 -16.40 -27.40 19.32
CA GLU A 20 -17.75 -27.59 18.79
C GLU A 20 -18.82 -27.36 19.87
N LYS A 21 -18.59 -27.85 21.10
CA LYS A 21 -19.49 -27.58 22.22
C LYS A 21 -19.59 -26.10 22.56
N TRP A 22 -18.45 -25.38 22.58
CA TRP A 22 -18.42 -23.95 22.88
C TRP A 22 -19.15 -23.14 21.82
N GLU A 23 -18.94 -23.46 20.55
CA GLU A 23 -19.60 -22.81 19.43
C GLU A 23 -21.11 -23.09 19.43
N ALA A 24 -21.52 -24.34 19.59
CA ALA A 24 -22.93 -24.74 19.66
C ALA A 24 -23.70 -24.08 20.80
N ASN A 25 -23.03 -23.80 21.92
CA ASN A 25 -23.62 -23.08 23.06
C ASN A 25 -23.42 -21.54 22.97
N LYS A 26 -22.87 -21.03 21.89
CA LYS A 26 -22.65 -19.59 21.65
C LYS A 26 -21.83 -18.89 22.73
N TYR A 27 -20.88 -19.58 23.38
CA TYR A 27 -20.11 -19.01 24.47
C TYR A 27 -19.22 -17.83 24.05
N PHE A 28 -18.98 -17.67 22.77
CA PHE A 28 -18.16 -16.58 22.22
C PHE A 28 -18.99 -15.40 21.74
N HIS A 29 -20.31 -15.56 21.63
CA HIS A 29 -21.20 -14.50 21.17
C HIS A 29 -21.34 -13.41 22.25
N ALA A 30 -21.15 -12.15 21.81
CA ALA A 30 -21.27 -10.96 22.66
C ALA A 30 -22.57 -10.23 22.33
N GLU A 31 -23.44 -10.10 23.33
CA GLU A 31 -24.69 -9.36 23.22
C GLU A 31 -24.55 -7.93 23.73
N VAL A 32 -25.37 -7.03 23.19
CA VAL A 32 -25.54 -5.68 23.73
C VAL A 32 -26.28 -5.79 25.07
N ASP A 33 -25.52 -5.84 26.15
CA ASP A 33 -26.04 -5.92 27.53
C ASP A 33 -25.60 -4.70 28.34
N ARG A 34 -26.45 -3.72 28.42
CA ARG A 34 -26.15 -2.44 29.11
C ARG A 34 -25.99 -2.57 30.63
N SER A 35 -26.24 -3.74 31.19
CA SER A 35 -25.91 -4.04 32.60
C SER A 35 -24.43 -4.39 32.80
N LYS A 36 -23.73 -4.73 31.73
CA LYS A 36 -22.31 -5.05 31.72
C LYS A 36 -21.48 -3.97 31.04
N LYS A 37 -20.19 -3.95 31.34
CA LYS A 37 -19.25 -3.11 30.61
C LYS A 37 -18.85 -3.81 29.31
N PRO A 38 -18.80 -3.12 28.16
CA PRO A 38 -18.24 -3.69 26.94
C PRO A 38 -16.72 -3.81 27.06
N PHE A 39 -16.16 -4.78 26.36
CA PHE A 39 -14.74 -4.86 26.05
C PHE A 39 -14.60 -5.41 24.64
N THR A 40 -14.01 -4.65 23.74
CA THR A 40 -14.00 -4.96 22.31
C THR A 40 -12.58 -5.02 21.75
N ILE A 41 -12.28 -6.09 21.04
CA ILE A 41 -11.11 -6.20 20.18
C ILE A 41 -11.60 -6.49 18.75
N VAL A 42 -11.13 -5.72 17.77
CA VAL A 42 -11.27 -6.10 16.37
C VAL A 42 -10.04 -6.93 15.96
N MET A 43 -10.27 -8.11 15.46
CA MET A 43 -9.21 -8.97 14.95
C MET A 43 -8.54 -8.31 13.74
N PRO A 44 -7.21 -8.18 13.67
CA PRO A 44 -6.55 -7.84 12.43
C PRO A 44 -6.98 -8.84 11.34
N PRO A 45 -7.74 -8.41 10.32
CA PRO A 45 -8.35 -9.34 9.39
C PRO A 45 -7.28 -9.99 8.51
N PRO A 46 -7.05 -11.31 8.59
CA PRO A 46 -6.03 -11.94 7.78
C PRO A 46 -6.34 -11.81 6.30
N ASN A 47 -5.31 -11.51 5.52
CA ASN A 47 -5.39 -11.45 4.06
C ASN A 47 -5.71 -12.83 3.47
N ILE A 48 -6.67 -12.90 2.54
CA ILE A 48 -7.06 -14.14 1.86
C ILE A 48 -6.01 -14.64 0.82
N THR A 49 -4.75 -14.33 1.03
CA THR A 49 -3.63 -14.66 0.11
C THR A 49 -3.04 -16.04 0.32
N GLY A 50 -3.56 -16.82 1.25
CA GLY A 50 -3.13 -18.17 1.58
C GLY A 50 -3.40 -18.52 3.05
N GLN A 51 -2.85 -19.63 3.49
CA GLN A 51 -3.01 -20.12 4.88
C GLN A 51 -2.28 -19.26 5.91
N LEU A 52 -2.69 -19.35 7.17
CA LEU A 52 -2.03 -18.68 8.30
C LEU A 52 -0.65 -19.32 8.60
N HIS A 53 0.19 -18.59 9.29
CA HIS A 53 1.47 -19.05 9.83
C HIS A 53 1.59 -18.66 11.32
N MET A 54 2.67 -19.11 11.98
CA MET A 54 2.87 -18.90 13.43
C MET A 54 2.83 -17.42 13.87
N GLY A 55 3.12 -16.47 12.97
CA GLY A 55 2.94 -15.04 13.27
C GLY A 55 1.48 -14.67 13.54
N HIS A 56 0.54 -15.26 12.80
CA HIS A 56 -0.89 -15.05 13.05
C HIS A 56 -1.34 -15.78 14.32
N ALA A 57 -0.76 -16.96 14.63
CA ALA A 57 -1.05 -17.67 15.87
C ALA A 57 -0.65 -16.83 17.08
N LEU A 58 0.54 -16.19 17.07
CA LEU A 58 0.99 -15.29 18.13
C LEU A 58 0.01 -14.13 18.32
N ASP A 59 -0.31 -13.42 17.25
CA ASP A 59 -1.21 -12.26 17.27
C ASP A 59 -2.59 -12.62 17.82
N ASN A 60 -3.20 -13.70 17.32
CA ASN A 60 -4.51 -14.14 17.75
C ASN A 60 -4.52 -14.68 19.20
N THR A 61 -3.46 -15.37 19.62
CA THR A 61 -3.36 -15.87 21.00
C THR A 61 -3.33 -14.71 22.00
N MET A 62 -2.62 -13.63 21.71
CA MET A 62 -2.59 -12.45 22.59
C MET A 62 -3.96 -11.82 22.73
N GLN A 63 -4.72 -11.72 21.65
CA GLN A 63 -6.09 -11.21 21.67
C GLN A 63 -7.03 -12.14 22.46
N ASP A 64 -6.94 -13.44 22.21
CA ASP A 64 -7.79 -14.44 22.85
C ASP A 64 -7.61 -14.45 24.39
N ILE A 65 -6.36 -14.34 24.85
CA ILE A 65 -6.07 -14.22 26.28
C ILE A 65 -6.82 -13.02 26.90
N LEU A 66 -6.75 -11.86 26.26
CA LEU A 66 -7.42 -10.64 26.74
C LEU A 66 -8.95 -10.80 26.76
N ILE A 67 -9.52 -11.34 25.68
CA ILE A 67 -10.95 -11.55 25.54
C ILE A 67 -11.47 -12.54 26.59
N ARG A 68 -10.79 -13.70 26.76
CA ARG A 68 -11.17 -14.70 27.75
C ARG A 68 -11.07 -14.15 29.18
N TYR A 69 -10.02 -13.41 29.47
CA TYR A 69 -9.83 -12.77 30.77
C TYR A 69 -10.97 -11.77 31.07
N LYS A 70 -11.38 -10.97 30.10
CA LYS A 70 -12.48 -10.02 30.25
C LYS A 70 -13.85 -10.70 30.39
N ARG A 71 -14.09 -11.79 29.68
CA ARG A 71 -15.30 -12.62 29.89
C ARG A 71 -15.36 -13.15 31.32
N MET A 72 -14.24 -13.67 31.86
CA MET A 72 -14.16 -14.14 33.24
C MET A 72 -14.42 -13.02 34.27
N GLN A 73 -14.11 -11.76 33.93
CA GLN A 73 -14.41 -10.60 34.75
C GLN A 73 -15.87 -10.10 34.62
N GLY A 74 -16.69 -10.75 33.79
CA GLY A 74 -18.11 -10.40 33.62
C GLY A 74 -18.39 -9.30 32.60
N TYR A 75 -17.40 -8.92 31.76
CA TYR A 75 -17.64 -7.99 30.66
C TYR A 75 -18.48 -8.63 29.55
N SER A 76 -19.24 -7.81 28.80
CA SER A 76 -19.67 -8.22 27.47
C SER A 76 -18.47 -8.03 26.52
N ALA A 77 -17.75 -9.12 26.28
CA ALA A 77 -16.48 -9.08 25.57
C ALA A 77 -16.66 -9.56 24.13
N LEU A 78 -16.54 -8.62 23.20
CA LEU A 78 -16.61 -8.87 21.76
C LEU A 78 -15.21 -9.00 21.17
N TRP A 79 -14.93 -10.15 20.59
CA TRP A 79 -13.80 -10.31 19.66
C TRP A 79 -14.35 -10.41 18.24
N GLN A 80 -14.29 -9.29 17.51
CA GLN A 80 -14.85 -9.17 16.15
C GLN A 80 -13.92 -9.80 15.13
N PRO A 81 -14.29 -10.95 14.52
CA PRO A 81 -13.47 -11.60 13.50
C PRO A 81 -13.78 -11.11 12.09
N GLY A 82 -12.88 -11.44 11.18
CA GLY A 82 -13.10 -11.28 9.75
C GLY A 82 -11.84 -11.50 8.93
N THR A 83 -11.94 -11.25 7.62
CA THR A 83 -10.85 -11.40 6.65
C THR A 83 -10.76 -10.19 5.73
N ASP A 84 -9.55 -9.95 5.19
CA ASP A 84 -9.27 -8.84 4.28
C ASP A 84 -9.10 -9.35 2.84
N HIS A 85 -9.69 -8.62 1.89
CA HIS A 85 -9.61 -8.91 0.45
C HIS A 85 -8.21 -8.73 -0.14
N ALA A 86 -7.37 -7.92 0.51
CA ALA A 86 -5.93 -7.74 0.19
C ALA A 86 -5.64 -7.43 -1.29
N ALA A 87 -6.44 -6.59 -1.89
CA ALA A 87 -6.35 -6.05 -3.26
C ALA A 87 -5.23 -6.63 -4.16
N ILE A 88 -4.07 -5.95 -4.26
CA ILE A 88 -2.93 -6.35 -5.11
C ILE A 88 -2.49 -7.80 -4.82
N ALA A 89 -2.34 -8.14 -3.54
CA ALA A 89 -1.77 -9.43 -3.15
C ALA A 89 -2.65 -10.61 -3.56
N THR A 90 -3.96 -10.46 -3.45
CA THR A 90 -4.94 -11.47 -3.89
C THR A 90 -5.02 -11.51 -5.42
N GLU A 91 -5.06 -10.36 -6.09
CA GLU A 91 -5.10 -10.31 -7.56
C GLU A 91 -3.90 -11.04 -8.18
N VAL A 92 -2.68 -10.81 -7.65
CA VAL A 92 -1.46 -11.53 -8.09
C VAL A 92 -1.60 -13.05 -7.89
N LYS A 93 -2.18 -13.51 -6.78
CA LYS A 93 -2.39 -14.94 -6.53
C LYS A 93 -3.39 -15.55 -7.52
N VAL A 94 -4.50 -14.86 -7.78
CA VAL A 94 -5.51 -15.30 -8.77
C VAL A 94 -4.90 -15.36 -10.17
N ILE A 95 -4.15 -14.31 -10.58
CA ILE A 95 -3.45 -14.30 -11.88
C ILE A 95 -2.49 -15.48 -12.00
N ASN A 96 -1.72 -15.78 -10.97
CA ASN A 96 -0.78 -16.90 -11.01
C ASN A 96 -1.50 -18.25 -11.12
N LYS A 97 -2.60 -18.45 -10.37
CA LYS A 97 -3.45 -19.66 -10.49
C LYS A 97 -4.03 -19.82 -11.90
N LEU A 98 -4.48 -18.72 -12.50
CA LEU A 98 -4.99 -18.72 -13.88
C LEU A 98 -3.89 -19.05 -14.90
N LYS A 99 -2.68 -18.50 -14.74
CA LYS A 99 -1.54 -18.82 -15.61
C LYS A 99 -1.15 -20.30 -15.57
N GLU A 100 -1.22 -20.94 -14.40
CA GLU A 100 -1.01 -22.39 -14.26
C GLU A 100 -2.03 -23.20 -15.07
N GLN A 101 -3.21 -22.63 -15.29
CA GLN A 101 -4.29 -23.20 -16.12
C GLN A 101 -4.20 -22.79 -17.60
N GLY A 102 -3.17 -22.00 -17.97
CA GLY A 102 -2.98 -21.51 -19.35
C GLY A 102 -3.84 -20.29 -19.71
N ILE A 103 -4.46 -19.64 -18.73
CA ILE A 103 -5.35 -18.48 -18.94
C ILE A 103 -4.58 -17.19 -18.57
N GLN A 104 -4.58 -16.21 -19.48
CA GLN A 104 -4.01 -14.88 -19.21
C GLN A 104 -5.13 -13.94 -18.73
N LYS A 105 -4.81 -12.97 -17.86
CA LYS A 105 -5.78 -11.95 -17.44
C LYS A 105 -6.36 -11.17 -18.63
N SER A 106 -5.54 -10.93 -19.66
CA SER A 106 -5.93 -10.27 -20.91
C SER A 106 -7.00 -11.02 -21.73
N ASP A 107 -7.19 -12.30 -21.47
CA ASP A 107 -8.15 -13.15 -22.19
C ASP A 107 -9.55 -13.06 -21.56
N LEU A 108 -9.67 -12.38 -20.41
CA LEU A 108 -10.87 -12.28 -19.60
C LEU A 108 -11.44 -10.87 -19.60
N THR A 109 -12.75 -10.77 -19.47
CA THR A 109 -13.41 -9.54 -19.01
C THR A 109 -13.21 -9.34 -17.51
N ARG A 110 -13.47 -8.11 -17.01
CA ARG A 110 -13.41 -7.83 -15.57
C ARG A 110 -14.36 -8.73 -14.78
N GLU A 111 -15.57 -8.94 -15.27
CA GLU A 111 -16.60 -9.77 -14.64
C GLU A 111 -16.18 -11.24 -14.53
N GLU A 112 -15.57 -11.78 -15.58
CA GLU A 112 -15.04 -13.15 -15.59
C GLU A 112 -13.89 -13.30 -14.60
N PHE A 113 -12.95 -12.35 -14.58
CA PHE A 113 -11.86 -12.35 -13.61
C PHE A 113 -12.38 -12.28 -12.17
N LEU A 114 -13.37 -11.43 -11.90
CA LEU A 114 -13.95 -11.28 -10.56
C LEU A 114 -14.61 -12.57 -10.07
N LYS A 115 -15.19 -13.40 -10.93
CA LYS A 115 -15.69 -14.73 -10.53
C LYS A 115 -14.55 -15.59 -9.95
N HIS A 116 -13.41 -15.64 -10.63
CA HIS A 116 -12.24 -16.37 -10.12
C HIS A 116 -11.70 -15.80 -8.81
N ALA A 117 -11.78 -14.49 -8.63
CA ALA A 117 -11.35 -13.84 -7.39
C ALA A 117 -12.32 -14.16 -6.23
N TRP A 118 -13.62 -14.21 -6.47
CA TRP A 118 -14.61 -14.62 -5.48
C TRP A 118 -14.48 -16.11 -5.12
N ASP A 119 -14.26 -17.01 -6.10
CA ASP A 119 -13.97 -18.42 -5.85
C ASP A 119 -12.72 -18.59 -4.96
N TRP A 120 -11.68 -17.79 -5.23
CA TRP A 120 -10.48 -17.73 -4.39
C TRP A 120 -10.81 -17.31 -2.96
N LYS A 121 -11.64 -16.29 -2.77
CA LYS A 121 -12.08 -15.82 -1.44
C LYS A 121 -12.81 -16.92 -0.68
N GLU A 122 -13.72 -17.65 -1.33
CA GLU A 122 -14.44 -18.75 -0.66
C GLU A 122 -13.49 -19.87 -0.21
N GLU A 123 -12.53 -20.24 -1.07
CA GLU A 123 -11.55 -21.28 -0.76
C GLU A 123 -10.64 -20.89 0.42
N TYR A 124 -9.99 -19.74 0.34
CA TYR A 124 -8.96 -19.34 1.31
C TYR A 124 -9.53 -18.65 2.55
N GLY A 125 -10.60 -17.90 2.44
CA GLY A 125 -11.30 -17.32 3.59
C GLY A 125 -11.83 -18.42 4.52
N GLY A 126 -12.51 -19.42 3.98
CA GLY A 126 -12.98 -20.56 4.75
C GLY A 126 -11.86 -21.39 5.40
N ARG A 127 -10.70 -21.50 4.73
CA ARG A 127 -9.52 -22.18 5.30
C ARG A 127 -8.93 -21.39 6.48
N ILE A 128 -8.84 -20.07 6.37
CA ILE A 128 -8.34 -19.19 7.44
C ILE A 128 -9.21 -19.34 8.69
N VAL A 129 -10.53 -19.27 8.56
CA VAL A 129 -11.47 -19.43 9.66
C VAL A 129 -11.32 -20.80 10.34
N LYS A 130 -11.17 -21.88 9.56
CA LYS A 130 -10.91 -23.21 10.10
C LYS A 130 -9.60 -23.29 10.89
N GLN A 131 -8.53 -22.64 10.40
CA GLN A 131 -7.25 -22.59 11.13
C GLN A 131 -7.39 -21.84 12.44
N LEU A 132 -8.11 -20.70 12.47
CA LEU A 132 -8.36 -19.94 13.71
C LEU A 132 -9.21 -20.73 14.71
N LYS A 133 -10.22 -21.44 14.27
CA LYS A 133 -11.02 -22.33 15.12
C LYS A 133 -10.17 -23.46 15.72
N LYS A 134 -9.28 -24.03 14.93
CA LYS A 134 -8.33 -25.05 15.40
C LYS A 134 -7.31 -24.54 16.41
N LEU A 135 -6.92 -23.26 16.33
CA LEU A 135 -6.13 -22.57 17.36
C LEU A 135 -6.91 -22.36 18.66
N GLY A 136 -8.19 -22.67 18.71
CA GLY A 136 -9.05 -22.44 19.87
C GLY A 136 -9.52 -20.99 20.01
N SER A 137 -9.38 -20.16 18.98
CA SER A 137 -9.74 -18.74 19.02
C SER A 137 -11.21 -18.53 19.38
N SER A 138 -11.47 -17.82 20.47
CA SER A 138 -12.83 -17.59 20.99
C SER A 138 -13.49 -16.33 20.41
N ALA A 139 -13.35 -16.14 19.10
CA ALA A 139 -13.96 -15.03 18.37
C ALA A 139 -15.47 -15.25 18.16
N ASP A 140 -16.20 -14.16 18.00
CA ASP A 140 -17.64 -14.17 17.74
C ASP A 140 -17.92 -14.46 16.27
N TRP A 141 -17.92 -15.74 15.90
CA TRP A 141 -18.08 -16.20 14.51
C TRP A 141 -19.44 -15.89 13.91
N GLU A 142 -20.46 -15.58 14.71
CA GLU A 142 -21.76 -15.13 14.20
C GLU A 142 -21.67 -13.69 13.64
N ARG A 143 -20.61 -12.95 13.99
CA ARG A 143 -20.32 -11.61 13.52
C ARG A 143 -19.15 -11.55 12.53
N GLU A 144 -18.78 -12.68 11.93
CA GLU A 144 -17.71 -12.70 10.94
C GLU A 144 -17.98 -11.71 9.81
N ARG A 145 -16.97 -10.91 9.46
CA ARG A 145 -17.03 -9.89 8.42
C ARG A 145 -15.96 -10.10 7.37
N PHE A 146 -16.20 -9.51 6.22
CA PHE A 146 -15.24 -9.44 5.11
C PHE A 146 -15.14 -7.99 4.64
N THR A 147 -13.92 -7.49 4.39
CA THR A 147 -13.72 -6.08 4.03
C THR A 147 -14.45 -5.65 2.75
N MET A 148 -14.91 -6.58 1.90
CA MET A 148 -15.74 -6.32 0.73
C MET A 148 -17.18 -6.83 0.89
N ASP A 149 -17.66 -7.14 2.09
CA ASP A 149 -19.08 -7.40 2.30
C ASP A 149 -19.92 -6.13 2.06
N GLU A 150 -21.22 -6.29 1.95
CA GLU A 150 -22.14 -5.20 1.61
C GLU A 150 -22.02 -4.01 2.58
N GLY A 151 -22.02 -4.27 3.90
CA GLY A 151 -21.95 -3.21 4.89
C GLY A 151 -20.60 -2.49 4.93
N CYS A 152 -19.49 -3.23 4.80
CA CYS A 152 -18.17 -2.63 4.71
C CYS A 152 -17.99 -1.85 3.39
N SER A 153 -18.55 -2.34 2.27
CA SER A 153 -18.52 -1.64 0.99
C SER A 153 -19.33 -0.34 1.02
N GLU A 154 -20.47 -0.33 1.70
CA GLU A 154 -21.26 0.89 1.92
C GLU A 154 -20.50 1.93 2.74
N ALA A 155 -19.81 1.48 3.80
CA ALA A 155 -18.96 2.35 4.60
C ALA A 155 -17.83 2.98 3.77
N VAL A 156 -17.21 2.20 2.89
CA VAL A 156 -16.15 2.68 1.98
C VAL A 156 -16.67 3.77 1.05
N LYS A 157 -17.81 3.56 0.41
CA LYS A 157 -18.45 4.58 -0.46
C LYS A 157 -18.76 5.86 0.33
N GLU A 158 -19.34 5.72 1.51
CA GLU A 158 -19.69 6.85 2.37
C GLU A 158 -18.45 7.68 2.76
N VAL A 159 -17.38 7.03 3.21
CA VAL A 159 -16.13 7.72 3.57
C VAL A 159 -15.52 8.43 2.37
N PHE A 160 -15.47 7.77 1.22
CA PHE A 160 -14.92 8.38 0.00
C PHE A 160 -15.69 9.67 -0.36
N ILE A 161 -17.02 9.62 -0.37
CA ILE A 161 -17.87 10.76 -0.71
C ILE A 161 -17.68 11.90 0.28
N ARG A 162 -17.72 11.62 1.58
CA ARG A 162 -17.53 12.65 2.62
C ARG A 162 -16.18 13.33 2.53
N LEU A 163 -15.11 12.57 2.33
CA LEU A 163 -13.76 13.14 2.16
C LEU A 163 -13.64 13.95 0.86
N TYR A 164 -14.30 13.51 -0.22
CA TYR A 164 -14.35 14.25 -1.48
C TYR A 164 -15.11 15.58 -1.34
N GLU A 165 -16.28 15.58 -0.72
CA GLU A 165 -17.09 16.78 -0.48
C GLU A 165 -16.36 17.80 0.41
N LYS A 166 -15.55 17.34 1.38
CA LYS A 166 -14.68 18.19 2.20
C LYS A 166 -13.42 18.67 1.45
N GLY A 167 -13.17 18.19 0.23
CA GLY A 167 -12.00 18.53 -0.55
C GLY A 167 -10.70 17.86 -0.07
N TYR A 168 -10.80 16.82 0.78
CA TYR A 168 -9.66 16.01 1.20
C TYR A 168 -9.30 14.96 0.14
N ILE A 169 -10.27 14.39 -0.57
CA ILE A 169 -10.01 13.54 -1.73
C ILE A 169 -10.00 14.40 -3.00
N TYR A 170 -9.02 14.19 -3.85
CA TYR A 170 -8.90 14.85 -5.14
C TYR A 170 -8.23 13.93 -6.18
N LYS A 171 -8.50 14.19 -7.47
CA LYS A 171 -7.80 13.55 -8.59
C LYS A 171 -6.76 14.52 -9.14
N GLY A 172 -5.52 14.05 -9.32
CA GLY A 172 -4.43 14.90 -9.81
C GLY A 172 -3.29 14.11 -10.41
N SER A 173 -2.52 14.74 -11.29
CA SER A 173 -1.30 14.16 -11.84
C SER A 173 -0.13 14.46 -10.92
N ARG A 174 0.50 13.43 -10.41
CA ARG A 174 1.71 13.49 -9.57
C ARG A 174 2.65 12.36 -9.93
N ILE A 175 3.90 12.52 -9.58
CA ILE A 175 4.85 11.42 -9.64
C ILE A 175 4.51 10.39 -8.56
N ILE A 176 4.41 9.14 -8.98
CA ILE A 176 4.04 8.01 -8.11
C ILE A 176 5.00 6.85 -8.32
N ASN A 177 5.07 5.96 -7.36
CA ASN A 177 5.72 4.66 -7.54
C ASN A 177 4.84 3.77 -8.39
N TRP A 178 5.36 3.31 -9.50
CA TRP A 178 4.66 2.45 -10.46
C TRP A 178 5.33 1.08 -10.56
N CYS A 179 4.57 0.01 -10.44
CA CYS A 179 5.06 -1.34 -10.69
C CYS A 179 4.78 -1.73 -12.15
N PRO A 180 5.81 -1.87 -13.02
CA PRO A 180 5.59 -2.18 -14.44
C PRO A 180 5.11 -3.61 -14.69
N VAL A 181 5.32 -4.53 -13.74
CA VAL A 181 4.87 -5.93 -13.82
C VAL A 181 3.41 -6.05 -13.42
N CYS A 182 3.01 -5.44 -12.30
CA CYS A 182 1.62 -5.44 -11.83
C CYS A 182 0.77 -4.39 -12.56
N LYS A 183 1.40 -3.43 -13.25
CA LYS A 183 0.77 -2.30 -13.98
C LYS A 183 -0.17 -1.50 -13.08
N THR A 184 0.31 -1.18 -11.89
CA THR A 184 -0.44 -0.40 -10.90
C THR A 184 0.48 0.48 -10.07
N SER A 185 -0.09 1.56 -9.52
CA SER A 185 0.56 2.36 -8.48
C SER A 185 0.74 1.55 -7.21
N ILE A 186 1.80 1.83 -6.48
CA ILE A 186 2.08 1.29 -5.15
C ILE A 186 2.42 2.43 -4.19
N SER A 187 2.16 2.26 -2.91
CA SER A 187 2.49 3.26 -1.90
C SER A 187 4.00 3.26 -1.58
N ASP A 188 4.52 4.39 -1.08
CA ASP A 188 5.94 4.50 -0.69
C ASP A 188 6.38 3.40 0.28
N ALA A 189 5.48 3.00 1.16
CA ALA A 189 5.76 1.98 2.16
C ALA A 189 5.76 0.52 1.59
N GLU A 190 5.23 0.30 0.37
CA GLU A 190 5.30 -0.97 -0.36
C GLU A 190 6.58 -1.08 -1.21
N VAL A 191 7.43 -0.03 -1.20
CA VAL A 191 8.71 -0.03 -1.89
C VAL A 191 9.80 -0.51 -0.93
N GLU A 192 10.36 -1.67 -1.20
CA GLU A 192 11.54 -2.19 -0.51
C GLU A 192 12.80 -1.69 -1.22
N HIS A 193 13.72 -1.09 -0.47
CA HIS A 193 14.99 -0.66 -1.01
C HIS A 193 16.02 -1.77 -0.87
N VAL A 194 16.52 -2.24 -2.01
CA VAL A 194 17.52 -3.31 -2.10
C VAL A 194 18.82 -2.74 -2.64
N GLU A 195 19.91 -3.00 -1.93
CA GLU A 195 21.24 -2.63 -2.39
C GLU A 195 21.62 -3.46 -3.61
N GLN A 196 21.95 -2.79 -4.71
CA GLN A 196 22.32 -3.40 -5.98
C GLN A 196 23.61 -2.81 -6.52
N ALA A 197 24.46 -3.68 -7.05
CA ALA A 197 25.61 -3.27 -7.84
C ALA A 197 25.13 -2.67 -9.18
N GLY A 198 25.63 -1.51 -9.51
CA GLY A 198 25.32 -0.77 -10.72
C GLY A 198 26.51 0.06 -11.16
N HIS A 199 26.26 1.09 -11.94
CA HIS A 199 27.29 1.97 -12.44
C HIS A 199 26.84 3.43 -12.39
N PHE A 200 27.81 4.34 -12.33
CA PHE A 200 27.64 5.70 -12.79
C PHE A 200 28.21 5.82 -14.21
N TRP A 201 27.36 6.25 -15.13
CA TRP A 201 27.73 6.65 -16.47
C TRP A 201 27.98 8.15 -16.52
N HIS A 202 29.20 8.54 -16.85
CA HIS A 202 29.62 9.93 -16.97
C HIS A 202 29.48 10.36 -18.43
N ILE A 203 28.62 11.36 -18.68
CA ILE A 203 28.18 11.75 -20.02
C ILE A 203 28.43 13.23 -20.23
N LYS A 204 28.94 13.62 -21.42
CA LYS A 204 29.14 14.99 -21.84
C LYS A 204 27.84 15.57 -22.42
N TYR A 205 27.39 16.68 -21.87
CA TYR A 205 26.34 17.51 -22.46
C TYR A 205 26.98 18.77 -23.03
N PRO A 206 27.12 18.90 -24.39
CA PRO A 206 27.76 20.05 -25.02
C PRO A 206 27.04 21.37 -24.71
N ILE A 207 27.81 22.44 -24.53
CA ILE A 207 27.26 23.80 -24.38
C ILE A 207 27.00 24.38 -25.78
N VAL A 208 25.76 24.82 -26.04
CA VAL A 208 25.39 25.38 -27.33
C VAL A 208 26.17 26.67 -27.58
N GLY A 209 26.80 26.79 -28.77
CA GLY A 209 27.60 27.93 -29.16
C GLY A 209 29.02 27.96 -28.61
N GLU A 210 29.46 26.97 -27.84
CA GLU A 210 30.82 26.88 -27.29
C GLU A 210 31.49 25.57 -27.72
N GLU A 211 32.19 25.59 -28.84
CA GLU A 211 32.83 24.43 -29.43
C GLU A 211 33.84 23.76 -28.46
N GLY A 212 33.68 22.45 -28.28
CA GLY A 212 34.54 21.64 -27.40
C GLY A 212 34.22 21.76 -25.90
N ARG A 213 33.33 22.64 -25.49
CA ARG A 213 32.95 22.82 -24.08
C ARG A 213 31.68 22.02 -23.74
N PHE A 214 31.69 21.38 -22.59
CA PHE A 214 30.59 20.51 -22.15
C PHE A 214 30.43 20.55 -20.61
N VAL A 215 29.28 20.11 -20.14
CA VAL A 215 29.01 19.78 -18.75
C VAL A 215 29.04 18.26 -18.60
N GLU A 216 29.75 17.75 -17.58
CA GLU A 216 29.79 16.31 -17.28
C GLU A 216 28.68 15.95 -16.29
N ILE A 217 27.80 15.04 -16.70
CA ILE A 217 26.73 14.50 -15.88
C ILE A 217 27.05 13.06 -15.50
N ALA A 218 26.84 12.69 -14.22
CA ALA A 218 26.91 11.31 -13.77
C ALA A 218 25.51 10.79 -13.43
N THR A 219 25.10 9.67 -14.03
CA THR A 219 23.76 9.08 -13.79
C THR A 219 23.83 7.59 -13.62
N THR A 220 22.96 7.03 -12.78
CA THR A 220 22.72 5.57 -12.67
C THR A 220 21.63 5.08 -13.64
N ARG A 221 20.93 6.01 -14.32
CA ARG A 221 19.78 5.71 -15.20
C ARG A 221 19.92 6.43 -16.55
N PRO A 222 20.86 6.00 -17.42
CA PRO A 222 21.05 6.64 -18.73
C PRO A 222 19.81 6.65 -19.62
N GLU A 223 18.95 5.64 -19.48
CA GLU A 223 17.70 5.53 -20.27
C GLU A 223 16.76 6.72 -20.05
N THR A 224 16.73 7.30 -18.85
CA THR A 224 15.83 8.43 -18.54
C THR A 224 16.33 9.75 -19.12
N MET A 225 17.58 9.84 -19.57
CA MET A 225 18.12 11.06 -20.16
C MET A 225 17.33 11.57 -21.37
N LEU A 226 16.65 10.68 -22.07
CA LEU A 226 15.80 11.08 -23.22
C LEU A 226 14.68 12.05 -22.81
N GLY A 227 14.29 12.05 -21.56
CA GLY A 227 13.30 12.94 -20.96
C GLY A 227 13.86 14.11 -20.14
N ASP A 228 15.17 14.38 -20.23
CA ASP A 228 15.77 15.49 -19.48
C ASP A 228 15.19 16.85 -19.90
N ALA A 229 14.89 17.67 -18.91
CA ALA A 229 14.30 18.98 -19.08
C ALA A 229 15.29 20.12 -18.75
N ALA A 230 16.29 19.84 -17.93
CA ALA A 230 17.34 20.79 -17.53
C ALA A 230 18.56 20.04 -16.96
N VAL A 231 19.64 20.77 -16.73
CA VAL A 231 20.71 20.40 -15.83
C VAL A 231 20.74 21.42 -14.70
N ALA A 232 20.76 20.94 -13.45
CA ALA A 232 20.85 21.79 -12.27
C ALA A 232 22.26 21.81 -11.71
N VAL A 233 22.68 22.97 -11.21
CA VAL A 233 23.92 23.19 -10.47
C VAL A 233 23.63 23.95 -9.19
N ASN A 234 24.48 23.79 -8.17
CA ASN A 234 24.30 24.57 -6.95
C ASN A 234 24.72 26.05 -7.19
N PRO A 235 23.88 27.04 -6.83
CA PRO A 235 24.21 28.46 -7.02
C PRO A 235 25.46 28.92 -6.27
N LYS A 236 25.94 28.15 -5.30
CA LYS A 236 27.16 28.44 -4.51
C LYS A 236 28.38 27.64 -5.00
N ASP A 237 28.27 26.91 -6.12
CA ASP A 237 29.39 26.16 -6.70
C ASP A 237 30.15 27.03 -7.70
N GLU A 238 31.35 27.45 -7.33
CA GLU A 238 32.18 28.33 -8.16
C GLU A 238 32.57 27.70 -9.51
N ARG A 239 32.58 26.36 -9.61
CA ARG A 239 32.96 25.65 -10.83
C ARG A 239 31.98 25.89 -11.98
N TYR A 240 30.74 26.26 -11.68
CA TYR A 240 29.62 26.29 -12.63
C TYR A 240 28.91 27.64 -12.73
N GLN A 241 29.43 28.68 -12.05
CA GLN A 241 28.81 30.01 -12.06
C GLN A 241 28.66 30.59 -13.47
N ASP A 242 29.63 30.34 -14.34
CA ASP A 242 29.68 30.88 -15.69
C ASP A 242 28.77 30.14 -16.69
N ILE A 243 28.21 28.99 -16.31
CA ILE A 243 27.28 28.22 -17.17
C ILE A 243 25.82 28.36 -16.76
N ILE A 244 25.50 28.94 -15.60
CA ILE A 244 24.12 29.17 -15.18
C ILE A 244 23.41 30.03 -16.22
N GLY A 245 22.24 29.57 -16.68
CA GLY A 245 21.44 30.22 -17.72
C GLY A 245 21.89 29.92 -19.14
N LYS A 246 22.98 29.17 -19.36
CA LYS A 246 23.35 28.69 -20.70
C LYS A 246 22.48 27.52 -21.14
N THR A 247 22.57 27.21 -22.41
CA THR A 247 21.85 26.12 -23.06
C THR A 247 22.79 24.96 -23.34
N LEU A 248 22.35 23.75 -23.02
CA LEU A 248 23.04 22.50 -23.35
C LEU A 248 22.30 21.77 -24.47
N LEU A 249 23.06 21.05 -25.30
CA LEU A 249 22.50 20.12 -26.27
C LEU A 249 22.37 18.75 -25.63
N LEU A 250 21.14 18.28 -25.40
CA LEU A 250 20.85 16.94 -24.89
C LEU A 250 21.31 15.90 -25.94
N PRO A 251 22.27 15.02 -25.63
CA PRO A 251 22.75 14.03 -26.58
C PRO A 251 21.64 13.13 -27.12
N ILE A 252 21.84 12.57 -28.31
CA ILE A 252 20.93 11.65 -28.99
C ILE A 252 19.63 12.32 -29.44
N VAL A 253 18.94 13.00 -28.54
CA VAL A 253 17.65 13.69 -28.82
C VAL A 253 17.88 14.98 -29.59
N ASN A 254 19.09 15.57 -29.46
CA ASN A 254 19.45 16.88 -30.06
C ASN A 254 18.50 18.02 -29.67
N LYS A 255 17.99 17.99 -28.44
CA LYS A 255 17.13 19.01 -27.86
C LYS A 255 17.95 19.97 -27.01
N GLU A 256 17.61 21.25 -27.09
CA GLU A 256 18.19 22.26 -26.19
C GLU A 256 17.50 22.25 -24.84
N ILE A 257 18.30 22.22 -23.76
CA ILE A 257 17.86 22.25 -22.36
C ILE A 257 18.66 23.31 -21.59
N PRO A 258 18.04 24.03 -20.61
CA PRO A 258 18.74 25.06 -19.84
C PRO A 258 19.61 24.47 -18.72
N VAL A 259 20.62 25.24 -18.31
CA VAL A 259 21.31 25.08 -17.02
C VAL A 259 20.62 25.96 -16.00
N ILE A 260 20.09 25.38 -14.94
CA ILE A 260 19.40 26.07 -13.85
C ILE A 260 20.22 26.04 -12.56
N ALA A 261 19.96 27.01 -11.67
CA ALA A 261 20.56 27.04 -10.34
C ALA A 261 19.54 26.58 -9.29
N ASP A 262 19.87 25.54 -8.54
CA ASP A 262 19.00 25.03 -7.46
C ASP A 262 19.84 24.53 -6.27
N GLU A 263 19.50 24.95 -5.04
CA GLU A 263 20.19 24.53 -3.82
C GLU A 263 20.01 23.04 -3.48
N TYR A 264 19.09 22.34 -4.15
CA TYR A 264 18.94 20.89 -4.07
C TYR A 264 20.24 20.14 -4.44
N VAL A 265 21.04 20.69 -5.36
CA VAL A 265 22.24 20.03 -5.85
C VAL A 265 23.34 20.04 -4.77
N ASP A 266 23.77 18.85 -4.38
CA ASP A 266 24.96 18.69 -3.54
C ASP A 266 26.21 18.82 -4.40
N LYS A 267 26.98 19.89 -4.18
CA LYS A 267 28.19 20.20 -4.94
C LYS A 267 29.36 19.23 -4.68
N GLU A 268 29.33 18.49 -3.58
CA GLU A 268 30.36 17.50 -3.24
C GLU A 268 30.00 16.08 -3.76
N PHE A 269 28.75 15.88 -4.25
CA PHE A 269 28.33 14.60 -4.75
C PHE A 269 28.46 14.50 -6.28
N GLY A 270 29.07 13.40 -6.76
CA GLY A 270 29.25 13.13 -8.19
C GLY A 270 30.06 14.21 -8.89
N THR A 271 29.49 14.82 -9.93
CA THR A 271 30.10 15.92 -10.68
C THR A 271 29.74 17.31 -10.13
N GLY A 272 28.78 17.40 -9.23
CA GLY A 272 28.16 18.66 -8.81
C GLY A 272 27.14 19.22 -9.81
N CYS A 273 26.84 18.46 -10.88
CA CYS A 273 25.81 18.74 -11.86
C CYS A 273 24.81 17.59 -11.89
N VAL A 274 23.52 17.89 -11.81
CA VAL A 274 22.45 16.90 -11.81
C VAL A 274 21.56 17.11 -13.02
N LYS A 275 21.35 16.05 -13.81
CA LYS A 275 20.30 16.07 -14.84
C LYS A 275 18.93 16.09 -14.18
N ILE A 276 18.01 16.87 -14.69
CA ILE A 276 16.65 16.99 -14.15
C ILE A 276 15.66 16.35 -15.11
N THR A 277 15.06 15.24 -14.66
CA THR A 277 14.06 14.47 -15.41
C THR A 277 12.75 14.41 -14.62
N PRO A 278 11.93 15.44 -14.64
CA PRO A 278 10.77 15.58 -13.76
C PRO A 278 9.77 14.42 -13.80
N ALA A 279 9.68 13.74 -14.94
CA ALA A 279 8.74 12.62 -15.10
C ALA A 279 9.25 11.28 -14.52
N HIS A 280 10.52 11.16 -14.11
CA HIS A 280 11.15 9.89 -13.75
C HIS A 280 11.95 9.88 -12.45
N ASP A 281 11.94 10.98 -11.70
CA ASP A 281 12.53 11.08 -10.37
C ASP A 281 11.71 12.03 -9.47
N PRO A 282 11.35 11.63 -8.23
CA PRO A 282 10.54 12.45 -7.34
C PRO A 282 11.20 13.79 -6.95
N ASN A 283 12.52 13.82 -6.79
CA ASN A 283 13.23 15.04 -6.45
C ASN A 283 13.31 15.97 -7.66
N ASP A 284 13.57 15.42 -8.84
CA ASP A 284 13.58 16.17 -10.11
C ASP A 284 12.20 16.74 -10.42
N PHE A 285 11.11 16.04 -10.04
CA PHE A 285 9.76 16.55 -10.15
C PHE A 285 9.53 17.81 -9.33
N GLU A 286 10.01 17.85 -8.08
CA GLU A 286 9.92 19.06 -7.25
C GLU A 286 10.81 20.22 -7.77
N VAL A 287 12.01 19.91 -8.27
CA VAL A 287 12.85 20.89 -8.98
C VAL A 287 12.12 21.39 -10.22
N GLY A 288 11.55 20.49 -11.00
CA GLY A 288 10.76 20.81 -12.19
C GLY A 288 9.62 21.79 -11.92
N LYS A 289 8.88 21.60 -10.83
CA LYS A 289 7.83 22.51 -10.39
C LYS A 289 8.35 23.89 -10.05
N ARG A 290 9.45 23.97 -9.26
CA ARG A 290 10.05 25.25 -8.86
C ARG A 290 10.53 26.08 -10.05
N HIS A 291 11.01 25.41 -11.08
CA HIS A 291 11.58 26.03 -12.29
C HIS A 291 10.63 25.99 -13.49
N ASN A 292 9.39 25.51 -13.32
CA ASN A 292 8.38 25.36 -14.38
C ASN A 292 8.92 24.60 -15.61
N LEU A 293 9.61 23.48 -15.37
CA LEU A 293 10.18 22.64 -16.41
C LEU A 293 9.13 21.71 -17.02
N PRO A 294 9.29 21.29 -18.28
CA PRO A 294 8.39 20.32 -18.89
C PRO A 294 8.55 18.92 -18.30
N GLU A 295 7.42 18.22 -18.13
CA GLU A 295 7.35 16.83 -17.66
C GLU A 295 7.31 15.89 -18.87
N ILE A 296 8.46 15.30 -19.23
CA ILE A 296 8.59 14.45 -20.43
C ILE A 296 8.66 13.00 -19.98
N ASN A 297 7.52 12.31 -20.00
CA ASN A 297 7.46 10.88 -19.76
C ASN A 297 7.97 10.11 -20.98
N ILE A 298 8.96 9.22 -20.77
CA ILE A 298 9.56 8.39 -21.82
C ILE A 298 9.22 6.90 -21.70
N MET A 299 8.39 6.51 -20.75
CA MET A 299 8.06 5.10 -20.51
C MET A 299 6.57 4.82 -20.61
N ASN A 300 6.24 3.64 -21.11
CA ASN A 300 4.93 3.02 -21.06
C ASN A 300 4.68 2.36 -19.68
N ASP A 301 3.47 1.86 -19.45
CA ASP A 301 3.06 1.22 -18.20
C ASP A 301 3.82 -0.08 -17.87
N ASP A 302 4.40 -0.73 -18.87
CA ASP A 302 5.26 -1.93 -18.71
C ASP A 302 6.76 -1.59 -18.68
N ALA A 303 7.09 -0.30 -18.56
CA ALA A 303 8.44 0.25 -18.58
C ALA A 303 9.21 -0.01 -19.90
N THR A 304 8.52 -0.28 -20.99
CA THR A 304 9.09 -0.10 -22.33
C THR A 304 9.21 1.39 -22.65
N ILE A 305 10.17 1.77 -23.46
CA ILE A 305 10.33 3.16 -23.92
C ILE A 305 9.14 3.52 -24.82
N ASN A 306 8.54 4.68 -24.58
CA ASN A 306 7.42 5.18 -25.38
C ASN A 306 7.91 6.02 -26.59
N GLU A 307 6.98 6.63 -27.32
CA GLU A 307 7.26 7.42 -28.52
C GLU A 307 8.23 8.60 -28.28
N ASN A 308 8.22 9.19 -27.07
CA ASN A 308 9.14 10.28 -26.70
C ASN A 308 10.61 9.84 -26.66
N GLY A 309 10.88 8.55 -26.54
CA GLY A 309 12.21 7.97 -26.61
C GLY A 309 12.75 7.78 -28.04
N GLY A 310 12.00 8.19 -29.06
CA GLY A 310 12.42 8.22 -30.46
C GLY A 310 12.80 6.83 -31.00
N ILE A 311 14.04 6.66 -31.45
CA ILE A 311 14.52 5.39 -32.05
C ILE A 311 14.53 4.21 -31.07
N TYR A 312 14.40 4.45 -29.78
CA TYR A 312 14.35 3.41 -28.73
C TYR A 312 12.92 3.01 -28.36
N ALA A 313 11.90 3.62 -28.98
CA ALA A 313 10.51 3.30 -28.71
C ALA A 313 10.21 1.81 -28.88
N GLY A 314 9.49 1.22 -27.91
CA GLY A 314 9.17 -0.20 -27.85
C GLY A 314 10.25 -1.09 -27.22
N MET A 315 11.44 -0.58 -26.94
CA MET A 315 12.49 -1.34 -26.25
C MET A 315 12.19 -1.44 -24.74
N ASP A 316 12.55 -2.57 -24.14
CA ASP A 316 12.65 -2.66 -22.68
C ASP A 316 13.65 -1.63 -22.14
N ARG A 317 13.37 -1.03 -20.98
CA ARG A 317 14.19 0.02 -20.36
C ARG A 317 15.66 -0.34 -20.20
N TYR A 318 15.98 -1.61 -19.87
CA TYR A 318 17.36 -2.05 -19.68
C TYR A 318 18.08 -2.32 -21.02
N GLU A 319 17.34 -2.78 -22.01
CA GLU A 319 17.88 -2.90 -23.37
C GLU A 319 18.11 -1.52 -23.99
N ALA A 320 17.18 -0.58 -23.79
CA ALA A 320 17.36 0.81 -24.18
C ALA A 320 18.57 1.44 -23.49
N ARG A 321 18.77 1.21 -22.18
CA ARG A 321 19.97 1.66 -21.44
C ARG A 321 21.25 1.22 -22.10
N LYS A 322 21.36 -0.07 -22.44
CA LYS A 322 22.54 -0.62 -23.13
C LYS A 322 22.77 0.04 -24.49
N ALA A 323 21.70 0.20 -25.26
CA ALA A 323 21.78 0.80 -26.60
C ALA A 323 22.16 2.28 -26.54
N ILE A 324 21.62 3.03 -25.57
CA ILE A 324 21.94 4.44 -25.33
C ILE A 324 23.41 4.62 -24.93
N VAL A 325 23.90 3.82 -23.98
CA VAL A 325 25.30 3.87 -23.54
C VAL A 325 26.24 3.59 -24.69
N LYS A 326 25.95 2.56 -25.49
CA LYS A 326 26.73 2.25 -26.70
C LYS A 326 26.72 3.42 -27.69
N LYS A 327 25.58 4.03 -27.91
CA LYS A 327 25.46 5.18 -28.83
C LYS A 327 26.26 6.40 -28.34
N LEU A 328 26.23 6.67 -27.04
CA LEU A 328 27.02 7.75 -26.42
C LEU A 328 28.53 7.51 -26.57
N ASP A 329 28.99 6.26 -26.44
CA ASP A 329 30.39 5.87 -26.67
C ASP A 329 30.79 6.09 -28.13
N GLU A 330 29.98 5.63 -29.07
CA GLU A 330 30.20 5.85 -30.52
C GLU A 330 30.28 7.34 -30.89
N MET A 331 29.53 8.21 -30.16
CA MET A 331 29.55 9.66 -30.36
C MET A 331 30.73 10.34 -29.65
N GLY A 332 31.53 9.64 -28.86
CA GLY A 332 32.60 10.22 -28.02
C GLY A 332 32.08 11.07 -26.85
N LEU A 333 30.83 10.85 -26.46
CA LEU A 333 30.17 11.58 -25.37
C LEU A 333 30.15 10.82 -24.04
N LEU A 334 30.49 9.53 -24.04
CA LEU A 334 30.71 8.76 -22.82
C LEU A 334 32.14 9.06 -22.30
N VAL A 335 32.27 9.60 -21.09
CA VAL A 335 33.55 9.94 -20.49
C VAL A 335 34.19 8.72 -19.84
N LYS A 336 33.44 8.08 -18.97
CA LYS A 336 33.84 6.89 -18.21
C LYS A 336 32.61 6.20 -17.62
N VAL A 337 32.82 4.96 -17.17
CA VAL A 337 31.86 4.19 -16.38
C VAL A 337 32.56 3.83 -15.07
N THR A 338 31.95 4.11 -13.94
CA THR A 338 32.47 3.75 -12.62
C THR A 338 31.47 2.87 -11.87
N ASP A 339 31.99 1.85 -11.18
CA ASP A 339 31.15 0.98 -10.37
C ASP A 339 30.52 1.79 -9.23
N HIS A 340 29.26 1.53 -8.98
CA HIS A 340 28.49 2.18 -7.94
C HIS A 340 27.46 1.23 -7.34
N VAL A 341 27.40 1.21 -6.02
CA VAL A 341 26.36 0.47 -5.31
C VAL A 341 25.31 1.46 -4.84
N HIS A 342 24.06 1.19 -5.16
CA HIS A 342 22.96 2.09 -4.81
C HIS A 342 21.70 1.30 -4.42
N ASN A 343 20.82 1.95 -3.67
CA ASN A 343 19.55 1.39 -3.28
C ASN A 343 18.53 1.53 -4.42
N VAL A 344 17.98 0.41 -4.86
CA VAL A 344 16.94 0.34 -5.89
C VAL A 344 15.61 -0.01 -5.25
N GLY A 345 14.59 0.79 -5.52
CA GLY A 345 13.23 0.49 -5.07
C GLY A 345 12.64 -0.70 -5.80
N THR A 346 12.14 -1.67 -5.05
CA THR A 346 11.46 -2.86 -5.58
C THR A 346 10.08 -3.02 -4.93
N HIS A 347 9.12 -3.53 -5.68
CA HIS A 347 7.78 -3.82 -5.18
C HIS A 347 7.82 -5.03 -4.23
N ASP A 348 7.31 -4.89 -3.02
CA ASP A 348 7.38 -5.91 -1.96
C ASP A 348 6.71 -7.25 -2.37
N ARG A 349 5.72 -7.23 -3.28
CA ARG A 349 4.94 -8.42 -3.71
C ARG A 349 5.57 -9.18 -4.86
N CYS A 350 5.96 -8.49 -5.95
CA CYS A 350 6.48 -9.13 -7.15
C CYS A 350 7.99 -8.95 -7.34
N LYS A 351 8.66 -8.20 -6.47
CA LYS A 351 10.10 -7.89 -6.49
C LYS A 351 10.59 -7.18 -7.76
N ALA A 352 9.68 -6.69 -8.59
CA ALA A 352 10.03 -5.88 -9.75
C ALA A 352 10.58 -4.51 -9.33
N THR A 353 11.56 -4.01 -10.06
CA THR A 353 12.05 -2.64 -9.90
C THR A 353 10.94 -1.65 -10.21
N VAL A 354 10.70 -0.75 -9.26
CA VAL A 354 9.69 0.31 -9.34
C VAL A 354 10.16 1.42 -10.26
N GLU A 355 9.24 1.98 -11.03
CA GLU A 355 9.47 3.17 -11.85
C GLU A 355 8.69 4.36 -11.31
N PRO A 356 9.36 5.48 -10.98
CA PRO A 356 8.67 6.73 -10.76
C PRO A 356 8.04 7.21 -12.09
N LEU A 357 6.72 7.40 -12.12
CA LEU A 357 5.98 7.88 -13.29
C LEU A 357 4.96 8.94 -12.89
N ILE A 358 4.76 9.93 -13.75
CA ILE A 358 3.66 10.89 -13.59
C ILE A 358 2.38 10.28 -14.17
N LYS A 359 1.37 10.15 -13.31
CA LYS A 359 0.05 9.64 -13.72
C LYS A 359 -1.07 10.34 -12.97
N PRO A 360 -2.25 10.50 -13.59
CA PRO A 360 -3.44 10.94 -12.88
C PRO A 360 -3.89 9.84 -11.91
N GLN A 361 -3.98 10.20 -10.63
CA GLN A 361 -4.36 9.30 -9.54
C GLN A 361 -5.30 10.00 -8.56
N TRP A 362 -5.96 9.22 -7.71
CA TRP A 362 -6.74 9.74 -6.61
C TRP A 362 -5.88 9.79 -5.34
N PHE A 363 -5.97 10.92 -4.64
CA PHE A 363 -5.18 11.18 -3.43
C PHE A 363 -6.06 11.63 -2.27
N VAL A 364 -5.61 11.32 -1.05
CA VAL A 364 -6.11 11.92 0.19
C VAL A 364 -5.08 12.93 0.69
N LYS A 365 -5.52 14.18 0.93
CA LYS A 365 -4.72 15.20 1.63
C LYS A 365 -4.58 14.81 3.10
N MET A 366 -3.35 14.67 3.56
CA MET A 366 -3.10 14.13 4.89
C MET A 366 -2.85 15.19 5.97
N ASP A 367 -2.45 16.41 5.60
CA ASP A 367 -2.03 17.45 6.55
C ASP A 367 -3.06 17.71 7.66
N GLU A 368 -4.34 17.89 7.29
CA GLU A 368 -5.41 18.16 8.25
C GLU A 368 -5.86 16.91 9.02
N LEU A 369 -5.79 15.74 8.39
CA LEU A 369 -6.17 14.47 8.99
C LEU A 369 -5.12 13.96 10.00
N ALA A 370 -3.87 14.34 9.83
CA ALA A 370 -2.78 13.96 10.72
C ALA A 370 -2.85 14.71 12.08
N LYS A 371 -3.30 15.95 12.10
CA LYS A 371 -3.33 16.79 13.32
C LYS A 371 -4.11 16.16 14.48
N PRO A 372 -5.36 15.72 14.31
CA PRO A 372 -6.10 15.05 15.38
C PRO A 372 -5.46 13.72 15.81
N ALA A 373 -4.80 13.01 14.88
CA ALA A 373 -4.11 11.77 15.20
C ALA A 373 -2.87 11.99 16.06
N ILE A 374 -2.12 13.07 15.83
CA ILE A 374 -0.99 13.53 16.68
C ILE A 374 -1.51 13.88 18.07
N GLU A 375 -2.54 14.74 18.14
CA GLU A 375 -3.14 15.18 19.40
C GLU A 375 -3.68 14.02 20.24
N SER A 376 -4.22 12.99 19.60
CA SER A 376 -4.72 11.79 20.27
C SER A 376 -3.64 11.07 21.10
N LEU A 377 -2.42 10.94 20.55
CA LEU A 377 -1.29 10.37 21.28
C LEU A 377 -0.77 11.32 22.36
N GLU A 378 -0.58 12.60 22.04
CA GLU A 378 -0.03 13.59 22.99
C GLU A 378 -0.92 13.78 24.22
N SER A 379 -2.25 13.76 24.03
CA SER A 379 -3.22 13.86 25.12
C SER A 379 -3.38 12.56 25.92
N GLY A 380 -2.78 11.45 25.48
CA GLY A 380 -2.90 10.15 26.12
C GLY A 380 -4.24 9.44 25.93
N ARG A 381 -5.09 9.92 25.00
CA ARG A 381 -6.32 9.21 24.60
C ARG A 381 -5.98 7.93 23.84
N LEU A 382 -4.94 7.95 23.02
CA LEU A 382 -4.32 6.79 22.38
C LEU A 382 -3.00 6.45 23.11
N LYS A 383 -2.78 5.17 23.40
CA LYS A 383 -1.56 4.68 24.06
C LYS A 383 -0.96 3.51 23.33
N PHE A 384 0.37 3.44 23.32
CA PHE A 384 1.12 2.28 22.80
C PHE A 384 1.70 1.46 23.95
N VAL A 385 1.67 0.15 23.81
CA VAL A 385 2.34 -0.81 24.71
C VAL A 385 3.21 -1.74 23.85
N PRO A 386 4.55 -1.66 23.90
CA PRO A 386 5.37 -0.71 24.68
C PRO A 386 5.25 0.75 24.19
N GLU A 387 5.41 1.70 25.12
CA GLU A 387 5.27 3.15 24.85
C GLU A 387 6.24 3.66 23.77
N SER A 388 7.41 3.01 23.63
CA SER A 388 8.42 3.37 22.63
C SER A 388 7.89 3.44 21.18
N PHE A 389 6.87 2.67 20.83
CA PHE A 389 6.26 2.67 19.51
C PHE A 389 5.43 3.94 19.21
N GLY A 390 5.06 4.70 20.23
CA GLY A 390 4.49 6.03 20.06
C GLY A 390 5.43 6.97 19.31
N LYS A 391 6.75 6.84 19.49
CA LYS A 391 7.75 7.62 18.73
C LYS A 391 7.75 7.27 17.24
N THR A 392 7.59 6.00 16.91
CA THR A 392 7.48 5.54 15.52
C THR A 392 6.21 6.09 14.88
N TYR A 393 5.09 6.03 15.59
CA TYR A 393 3.82 6.58 15.15
C TYR A 393 3.92 8.09 14.86
N MET A 394 4.52 8.87 15.79
CA MET A 394 4.72 10.32 15.62
C MET A 394 5.60 10.63 14.42
N HIS A 395 6.73 9.94 14.29
CA HIS A 395 7.66 10.15 13.18
C HIS A 395 6.98 10.01 11.80
N TRP A 396 6.10 9.01 11.65
CA TRP A 396 5.35 8.84 10.41
C TRP A 396 4.31 9.94 10.16
N LEU A 397 3.67 10.45 11.21
CA LEU A 397 2.68 11.52 11.09
C LEU A 397 3.31 12.89 10.81
N GLU A 398 4.46 13.20 11.42
CA GLU A 398 5.19 14.45 11.19
C GLU A 398 5.71 14.58 9.76
N GLY A 399 6.05 13.47 9.13
CA GLY A 399 6.52 13.41 7.74
C GLY A 399 5.48 12.97 6.71
N ILE A 400 4.19 12.94 7.09
CA ILE A 400 3.16 12.36 6.24
C ILE A 400 2.97 13.17 4.96
N ARG A 401 2.81 12.45 3.84
CA ARG A 401 2.49 13.03 2.52
C ARG A 401 1.10 12.60 2.08
N ASP A 402 0.57 13.27 1.05
CA ASP A 402 -0.69 12.88 0.43
C ASP A 402 -0.67 11.41 0.02
N TRP A 403 -1.72 10.70 0.40
CA TRP A 403 -1.83 9.27 0.18
C TRP A 403 -2.48 8.96 -1.16
N CYS A 404 -1.77 8.29 -2.07
CA CYS A 404 -2.32 7.75 -3.31
C CYS A 404 -3.23 6.56 -3.00
N ILE A 405 -4.52 6.68 -3.27
CA ILE A 405 -5.54 5.68 -2.93
C ILE A 405 -6.06 4.88 -4.12
N SER A 406 -5.74 5.24 -5.35
CA SER A 406 -6.18 4.51 -6.54
C SER A 406 -5.21 3.41 -6.93
N ARG A 407 -5.74 2.28 -7.38
CA ARG A 407 -5.01 1.11 -7.89
C ARG A 407 -5.64 0.65 -9.19
N GLN A 408 -4.84 0.30 -10.17
CA GLN A 408 -5.27 -0.19 -11.48
C GLN A 408 -5.51 -1.70 -11.44
N LEU A 409 -6.40 -2.11 -10.53
CA LEU A 409 -6.76 -3.50 -10.26
C LEU A 409 -8.23 -3.76 -10.61
N TRP A 410 -8.57 -5.01 -10.79
CA TRP A 410 -9.97 -5.44 -10.92
C TRP A 410 -10.57 -5.90 -9.60
N TRP A 411 -9.74 -6.50 -8.72
CA TRP A 411 -10.15 -6.95 -7.40
C TRP A 411 -9.99 -5.86 -6.34
N GLY A 412 -11.10 -5.41 -5.77
CA GLY A 412 -11.15 -4.39 -4.72
C GLY A 412 -12.39 -3.50 -4.83
N HIS A 413 -12.48 -2.52 -3.94
CA HIS A 413 -13.56 -1.52 -3.96
C HIS A 413 -13.37 -0.55 -5.12
N ARG A 414 -14.26 -0.60 -6.09
CA ARG A 414 -14.22 0.30 -7.24
C ARG A 414 -14.52 1.73 -6.81
N ILE A 415 -13.74 2.68 -7.31
CA ILE A 415 -13.87 4.10 -6.97
C ILE A 415 -15.26 4.60 -7.38
N PRO A 416 -16.04 5.25 -6.46
CA PRO A 416 -17.40 5.70 -6.71
C PRO A 416 -17.43 7.06 -7.44
N ALA A 417 -16.72 7.15 -8.56
CA ALA A 417 -16.68 8.29 -9.45
C ALA A 417 -17.14 7.87 -10.85
N TYR A 418 -17.96 8.71 -11.48
CA TYR A 418 -18.62 8.40 -12.76
C TYR A 418 -18.36 9.53 -13.74
N TYR A 419 -17.99 9.20 -14.97
CA TYR A 419 -17.65 10.15 -16.03
C TYR A 419 -18.70 10.10 -17.11
N CYS A 420 -19.15 11.28 -17.55
CA CYS A 420 -20.01 11.40 -18.72
C CYS A 420 -19.18 11.17 -19.97
N GLU A 421 -19.61 10.22 -20.82
CA GLU A 421 -18.88 9.90 -22.05
C GLU A 421 -19.00 11.00 -23.13
N GLU A 422 -19.98 11.92 -23.01
CA GLU A 422 -20.15 13.02 -23.97
C GLU A 422 -19.41 14.30 -23.57
N CYS A 423 -19.52 14.74 -22.30
CA CYS A 423 -18.96 16.03 -21.88
C CYS A 423 -17.80 15.93 -20.90
N GLY A 424 -17.41 14.72 -20.48
CA GLY A 424 -16.32 14.48 -19.54
C GLY A 424 -16.61 14.90 -18.09
N GLU A 425 -17.85 15.34 -17.77
CA GLU A 425 -18.21 15.73 -16.40
C GLU A 425 -18.05 14.56 -15.45
N MET A 426 -17.42 14.79 -14.30
CA MET A 426 -17.21 13.80 -13.27
C MET A 426 -18.18 14.00 -12.11
N VAL A 427 -18.82 12.92 -11.69
CA VAL A 427 -19.75 12.90 -10.55
C VAL A 427 -19.28 11.85 -9.55
N VAL A 428 -19.13 12.23 -8.28
CA VAL A 428 -18.87 11.30 -7.17
C VAL A 428 -20.19 11.01 -6.46
N ALA A 429 -20.60 9.75 -6.46
CA ALA A 429 -21.88 9.32 -5.89
C ALA A 429 -21.82 7.85 -5.45
N LYS A 430 -22.73 7.43 -4.55
CA LYS A 430 -22.83 6.02 -4.10
C LYS A 430 -23.19 5.07 -5.24
N GLU A 431 -24.07 5.51 -6.10
CA GLU A 431 -24.54 4.76 -7.26
C GLU A 431 -24.37 5.59 -8.54
N MET A 432 -24.31 4.91 -9.66
CA MET A 432 -24.17 5.56 -10.95
C MET A 432 -25.39 6.46 -11.26
N PRO A 433 -25.18 7.76 -11.54
CA PRO A 433 -26.27 8.64 -11.92
C PRO A 433 -26.97 8.17 -13.21
N GLU A 434 -28.29 8.24 -13.24
CA GLU A 434 -29.07 7.93 -14.44
C GLU A 434 -28.77 8.88 -15.61
N LYS A 435 -28.41 10.13 -15.29
CA LYS A 435 -28.08 11.19 -16.25
C LYS A 435 -26.97 12.07 -15.74
N CYS A 436 -26.14 12.54 -16.67
CA CYS A 436 -25.15 13.56 -16.41
C CYS A 436 -25.83 14.87 -15.94
N PRO A 437 -25.46 15.45 -14.79
CA PRO A 437 -26.07 16.67 -14.28
C PRO A 437 -25.78 17.90 -15.14
N LYS A 438 -24.74 17.85 -15.99
CA LYS A 438 -24.32 18.96 -16.83
C LYS A 438 -24.95 18.95 -18.21
N CYS A 439 -24.99 17.81 -18.91
CA CYS A 439 -25.48 17.74 -20.29
C CYS A 439 -26.71 16.85 -20.48
N GLY A 440 -27.16 16.13 -19.45
CA GLY A 440 -28.30 15.23 -19.51
C GLY A 440 -28.07 13.90 -20.21
N CYS A 441 -26.84 13.61 -20.66
CA CYS A 441 -26.48 12.33 -21.27
C CYS A 441 -26.68 11.17 -20.30
N THR A 442 -27.15 10.02 -20.81
CA THR A 442 -27.38 8.80 -20.01
C THR A 442 -26.19 7.85 -20.01
N HIS A 443 -25.17 8.11 -20.83
CA HIS A 443 -23.97 7.29 -20.92
C HIS A 443 -22.94 7.77 -19.89
N MET A 444 -22.95 7.11 -18.74
CA MET A 444 -22.01 7.33 -17.66
C MET A 444 -21.12 6.10 -17.49
N LYS A 445 -19.82 6.32 -17.31
CA LYS A 445 -18.82 5.26 -17.06
C LYS A 445 -18.21 5.42 -15.69
N GLN A 446 -18.21 4.36 -14.89
CA GLN A 446 -17.54 4.37 -13.59
C GLN A 446 -16.02 4.35 -13.77
N ASP A 447 -15.29 5.03 -12.89
CA ASP A 447 -13.83 4.94 -12.79
C ASP A 447 -13.38 3.48 -12.76
N GLU A 448 -12.35 3.15 -13.52
CA GLU A 448 -11.88 1.76 -13.65
C GLU A 448 -10.99 1.33 -12.49
N ASP A 449 -10.42 2.29 -11.78
CA ASP A 449 -9.53 2.02 -10.66
C ASP A 449 -10.30 1.53 -9.43
N THR A 450 -9.60 0.77 -8.60
CA THR A 450 -10.06 0.36 -7.27
C THR A 450 -9.30 1.14 -6.20
N LEU A 451 -9.84 1.14 -4.99
CA LEU A 451 -9.20 1.73 -3.82
C LEU A 451 -8.08 0.82 -3.28
N ASP A 452 -7.05 1.44 -2.73
CA ASP A 452 -6.04 0.78 -1.91
C ASP A 452 -6.71 -0.05 -0.81
N THR A 453 -6.25 -1.27 -0.58
CA THR A 453 -6.80 -2.17 0.46
C THR A 453 -6.82 -1.51 1.83
N TRP A 454 -5.84 -0.66 2.12
CA TRP A 454 -5.75 0.05 3.38
C TRP A 454 -6.84 1.11 3.57
N PHE A 455 -7.53 1.52 2.51
CA PHE A 455 -8.65 2.46 2.61
C PHE A 455 -9.85 1.80 3.31
N SER A 456 -10.22 0.59 2.91
CA SER A 456 -11.29 -0.18 3.57
C SER A 456 -10.85 -0.73 4.93
N SER A 457 -9.61 -1.22 5.04
CA SER A 457 -9.08 -1.76 6.29
C SER A 457 -8.98 -0.70 7.40
N ALA A 458 -8.80 0.58 7.03
CA ALA A 458 -8.81 1.70 7.98
C ALA A 458 -10.17 1.91 8.67
N LEU A 459 -11.27 1.42 8.09
CA LEU A 459 -12.61 1.59 8.63
C LEU A 459 -13.02 0.44 9.56
N TRP A 460 -12.20 -0.60 9.67
CA TRP A 460 -12.48 -1.86 10.32
C TRP A 460 -13.07 -1.73 11.73
N PRO A 461 -12.57 -0.86 12.63
CA PRO A 461 -13.10 -0.75 13.99
C PRO A 461 -14.55 -0.30 14.09
N PHE A 462 -15.08 0.41 13.10
CA PHE A 462 -16.44 0.94 13.13
C PHE A 462 -17.32 0.44 11.98
N SER A 463 -16.77 0.13 10.80
CA SER A 463 -17.55 -0.44 9.70
C SER A 463 -18.09 -1.83 10.04
N THR A 464 -17.32 -2.65 10.76
CA THR A 464 -17.74 -3.97 11.21
C THR A 464 -18.93 -3.95 12.17
N LEU A 465 -19.12 -2.83 12.89
CA LEU A 465 -20.20 -2.61 13.84
C LEU A 465 -21.42 -1.90 13.22
N GLY A 466 -21.40 -1.72 11.88
CA GLY A 466 -22.57 -1.24 11.13
C GLY A 466 -22.52 0.23 10.71
N TRP A 467 -21.46 1.00 11.04
CA TRP A 467 -21.31 2.36 10.52
C TRP A 467 -21.37 2.35 8.97
N PRO A 468 -22.03 3.31 8.29
CA PRO A 468 -22.52 4.61 8.76
C PRO A 468 -23.89 4.60 9.46
N ASN A 469 -24.52 3.43 9.58
CA ASN A 469 -25.80 3.32 10.28
C ASN A 469 -25.62 3.43 11.80
N LYS A 470 -26.65 3.92 12.48
CA LYS A 470 -26.68 3.97 13.94
C LYS A 470 -27.19 2.62 14.46
N THR A 471 -26.29 1.68 14.68
CA THR A 471 -26.61 0.36 15.23
C THR A 471 -26.42 0.34 16.74
N GLU A 472 -27.10 -0.58 17.44
CA GLU A 472 -26.90 -0.77 18.88
C GLU A 472 -25.49 -1.29 19.19
N GLU A 473 -24.93 -2.10 18.29
CA GLU A 473 -23.57 -2.61 18.37
C GLU A 473 -22.54 -1.49 18.29
N LEU A 474 -22.70 -0.56 17.35
CA LEU A 474 -21.81 0.60 17.21
C LEU A 474 -21.88 1.50 18.46
N ASP A 475 -23.07 1.74 19.00
CA ASP A 475 -23.25 2.56 20.20
C ASP A 475 -22.65 1.91 21.45
N TYR A 476 -22.65 0.58 21.53
CA TYR A 476 -22.21 -0.15 22.72
C TYR A 476 -20.77 -0.61 22.68
N PHE A 477 -20.27 -1.14 21.54
CA PHE A 477 -18.96 -1.75 21.41
C PHE A 477 -17.88 -0.82 20.84
N TYR A 478 -18.24 0.38 20.39
CA TYR A 478 -17.31 1.36 19.85
C TYR A 478 -17.23 2.62 20.74
N PRO A 479 -16.04 3.19 21.01
CA PRO A 479 -14.70 2.76 20.59
C PRO A 479 -14.31 1.38 21.09
N THR A 480 -13.40 0.71 20.37
CA THR A 480 -12.83 -0.56 20.82
C THR A 480 -11.77 -0.32 21.90
N ASP A 481 -11.37 -1.35 22.65
CA ASP A 481 -10.50 -1.17 23.81
C ASP A 481 -9.03 -1.33 23.46
N VAL A 482 -8.70 -2.44 22.79
CA VAL A 482 -7.31 -2.80 22.47
C VAL A 482 -7.21 -3.23 21.02
N LEU A 483 -6.23 -2.69 20.30
CA LEU A 483 -5.75 -3.23 19.04
C LEU A 483 -4.47 -4.01 19.33
N VAL A 484 -4.39 -5.26 18.88
CA VAL A 484 -3.16 -6.05 18.90
C VAL A 484 -2.62 -6.16 17.49
N THR A 485 -1.34 -5.85 17.27
CA THR A 485 -0.75 -5.88 15.91
C THR A 485 0.77 -5.92 15.95
N GLY A 486 1.39 -6.29 14.83
CA GLY A 486 2.82 -6.16 14.61
C GLY A 486 3.26 -4.70 14.42
N TYR A 487 4.52 -4.40 14.78
CA TYR A 487 5.06 -3.03 14.64
C TYR A 487 5.21 -2.59 13.17
N ASP A 488 5.28 -3.51 12.24
CA ASP A 488 5.53 -3.28 10.82
C ASP A 488 4.36 -2.67 10.06
N ILE A 489 3.15 -2.68 10.65
CA ILE A 489 1.94 -2.08 10.06
C ILE A 489 1.41 -0.87 10.85
N ILE A 490 2.23 -0.24 11.70
CA ILE A 490 1.86 1.00 12.39
C ILE A 490 1.48 2.08 11.38
N PHE A 491 2.31 2.31 10.36
CA PHE A 491 2.03 3.28 9.30
C PHE A 491 0.85 2.85 8.43
N PHE A 492 0.85 1.61 7.96
CA PHE A 492 -0.12 1.14 7.00
C PHE A 492 -1.54 1.06 7.55
N TRP A 493 -1.68 0.66 8.83
CA TRP A 493 -2.97 0.33 9.38
C TRP A 493 -3.33 1.16 10.61
N VAL A 494 -2.47 1.21 11.63
CA VAL A 494 -2.80 1.92 12.88
C VAL A 494 -3.08 3.39 12.64
N ILE A 495 -2.17 4.11 11.97
CA ILE A 495 -2.33 5.53 11.64
C ILE A 495 -3.60 5.76 10.83
N ARG A 496 -3.85 4.92 9.82
CA ARG A 496 -5.00 5.04 8.94
C ARG A 496 -6.32 4.80 9.66
N MET A 497 -6.37 3.84 10.58
CA MET A 497 -7.55 3.65 11.43
C MET A 497 -7.79 4.86 12.33
N VAL A 498 -6.75 5.42 12.94
CA VAL A 498 -6.88 6.54 13.87
C VAL A 498 -7.43 7.78 13.18
N PHE A 499 -6.81 8.24 12.08
CA PHE A 499 -7.32 9.43 11.40
C PHE A 499 -8.70 9.22 10.77
N SER A 500 -8.97 8.03 10.20
CA SER A 500 -10.27 7.73 9.61
C SER A 500 -11.37 7.73 10.68
N ALA A 501 -11.11 7.14 11.84
CA ALA A 501 -12.06 7.10 12.93
C ALA A 501 -12.33 8.49 13.51
N LEU A 502 -11.29 9.28 13.77
CA LEU A 502 -11.42 10.65 14.27
C LEU A 502 -12.22 11.52 13.29
N GLU A 503 -11.95 11.40 11.99
CA GLU A 503 -12.63 12.16 10.94
C GLU A 503 -14.11 11.75 10.76
N GLN A 504 -14.42 10.44 10.85
CA GLN A 504 -15.77 9.95 10.56
C GLN A 504 -16.67 9.86 11.79
N THR A 505 -16.10 9.60 12.97
CA THR A 505 -16.86 9.36 14.21
C THR A 505 -16.58 10.38 15.30
N GLY A 506 -15.51 11.17 15.19
CA GLY A 506 -15.05 12.09 16.22
C GLY A 506 -14.45 11.42 17.45
N LYS A 507 -14.16 10.12 17.39
CA LYS A 507 -13.59 9.32 18.48
C LYS A 507 -12.41 8.49 17.99
N GLU A 508 -11.46 8.22 18.89
CA GLU A 508 -10.40 7.26 18.65
C GLU A 508 -10.99 5.86 18.37
N PRO A 509 -10.40 5.07 17.45
CA PRO A 509 -10.91 3.74 17.15
C PRO A 509 -10.68 2.74 18.29
N PHE A 510 -9.64 2.95 19.09
CA PHE A 510 -9.22 2.14 20.24
C PHE A 510 -8.39 3.00 21.21
N HIS A 511 -8.35 2.57 22.47
CA HIS A 511 -7.56 3.26 23.50
C HIS A 511 -6.10 2.82 23.54
N THR A 512 -5.85 1.54 23.31
CA THR A 512 -4.51 0.94 23.47
C THR A 512 -4.12 0.17 22.22
N VAL A 513 -2.90 0.42 21.74
CA VAL A 513 -2.23 -0.38 20.70
C VAL A 513 -1.18 -1.25 21.37
N LEU A 514 -1.44 -2.55 21.42
CA LEU A 514 -0.52 -3.54 21.96
C LEU A 514 0.32 -4.10 20.80
N ILE A 515 1.60 -3.78 20.80
CA ILE A 515 2.53 -4.18 19.74
C ILE A 515 3.28 -5.43 20.11
N HIS A 516 3.25 -6.42 19.24
CA HIS A 516 4.04 -7.64 19.36
C HIS A 516 5.20 -7.70 18.37
N GLY A 517 6.17 -8.58 18.64
CA GLY A 517 7.29 -8.87 17.74
C GLY A 517 6.86 -9.71 16.54
N LEU A 518 7.71 -9.74 15.51
CA LEU A 518 7.49 -10.56 14.32
C LEU A 518 8.12 -11.94 14.50
N VAL A 519 7.37 -12.99 14.21
CA VAL A 519 7.90 -14.35 14.16
C VAL A 519 8.82 -14.49 12.94
N ARG A 520 10.02 -15.02 13.18
CA ARG A 520 11.08 -15.14 12.17
C ARG A 520 11.46 -16.60 11.95
N ASP A 521 11.95 -16.90 10.76
CA ASP A 521 12.53 -18.21 10.45
C ASP A 521 13.93 -18.38 11.05
N SER A 522 14.53 -19.56 10.85
CA SER A 522 15.87 -19.88 11.34
C SER A 522 17.00 -19.01 10.76
N GLN A 523 16.71 -18.27 9.69
CA GLN A 523 17.64 -17.32 9.07
C GLN A 523 17.38 -15.88 9.52
N GLY A 524 16.48 -15.67 10.48
CA GLY A 524 16.11 -14.35 11.00
C GLY A 524 15.18 -13.55 10.07
N ARG A 525 14.66 -14.13 8.97
CA ARG A 525 13.73 -13.47 8.06
C ARG A 525 12.32 -13.54 8.62
N LYS A 526 11.55 -12.46 8.44
CA LYS A 526 10.12 -12.43 8.79
C LYS A 526 9.38 -13.58 8.10
N MET A 527 8.58 -14.34 8.87
CA MET A 527 7.66 -15.31 8.27
C MET A 527 6.59 -14.60 7.46
N SER A 528 6.42 -15.02 6.21
CA SER A 528 5.39 -14.48 5.34
C SER A 528 4.87 -15.52 4.34
N LYS A 529 3.63 -15.34 3.92
CA LYS A 529 2.98 -16.18 2.89
C LYS A 529 3.71 -16.11 1.55
N SER A 530 4.26 -14.94 1.22
CA SER A 530 4.97 -14.69 -0.05
C SER A 530 6.32 -15.39 -0.13
N LEU A 531 7.06 -15.47 0.99
CA LEU A 531 8.36 -16.15 1.04
C LEU A 531 8.25 -17.68 1.19
N GLY A 532 7.04 -18.19 1.51
CA GLY A 532 6.84 -19.62 1.73
C GLY A 532 7.62 -20.19 2.93
N ASN A 533 8.09 -19.33 3.84
CA ASN A 533 8.88 -19.72 5.03
C ASN A 533 8.01 -19.78 6.30
N GLY A 534 6.68 -19.70 6.16
CA GLY A 534 5.75 -19.78 7.28
C GLY A 534 5.52 -21.23 7.70
N ILE A 535 5.59 -21.48 9.01
CA ILE A 535 5.17 -22.76 9.62
C ILE A 535 3.64 -22.70 9.78
N ASP A 536 2.93 -23.71 9.24
CA ASP A 536 1.48 -23.83 9.40
C ASP A 536 1.16 -24.17 10.86
N PRO A 537 0.34 -23.39 11.56
CA PRO A 537 -0.09 -23.72 12.92
C PRO A 537 -0.72 -25.09 13.05
N LEU A 538 -1.43 -25.57 12.02
CA LEU A 538 -2.08 -26.89 12.05
C LEU A 538 -1.07 -28.03 12.17
N GLU A 539 0.10 -27.94 11.53
CA GLU A 539 1.16 -28.93 11.65
C GLU A 539 1.70 -29.03 13.10
N VAL A 540 1.74 -27.90 13.79
CA VAL A 540 2.18 -27.83 15.19
C VAL A 540 1.08 -28.37 16.11
N ILE A 541 -0.17 -28.01 15.86
CA ILE A 541 -1.34 -28.49 16.62
C ILE A 541 -1.50 -30.00 16.48
N ASP A 542 -1.36 -30.55 15.28
CA ASP A 542 -1.46 -32.00 15.04
C ASP A 542 -0.42 -32.78 15.84
N LYS A 543 0.73 -32.18 16.13
CA LYS A 543 1.83 -32.81 16.87
C LYS A 543 1.75 -32.62 18.38
N TYR A 544 1.33 -31.43 18.83
CA TYR A 544 1.43 -31.02 20.23
C TYR A 544 0.09 -30.64 20.88
N GLY A 545 -0.95 -30.40 20.09
CA GLY A 545 -2.21 -29.78 20.51
C GLY A 545 -2.19 -28.25 20.38
N ALA A 546 -3.38 -27.63 20.52
CA ALA A 546 -3.52 -26.18 20.47
C ALA A 546 -3.09 -25.51 21.78
N ASP A 547 -3.29 -26.17 22.94
CA ASP A 547 -2.87 -25.71 24.26
C ASP A 547 -1.35 -25.91 24.47
#